data_12555b2cf347a4f06a830eff2b22a99b
#
_entry.id   12555b2cf347a4f06a830eff2b22a99b
#
_cell.length_a   1.000
_cell.length_b   1.000
_cell.length_c   1.000
_cell.angle_alpha   90.00
_cell.angle_beta   90.00
_cell.angle_gamma   90.00
#
_symmetry.space_group_name_H-M   'P 1'
#
loop_
_entity.id
_entity.type
_entity.pdbx_description
1 polymer ?
#
loop_
_entity_poly.entity_id
_entity_poly.type
_entity_poly.pdbx_seq_one_letter_code
_entity_poly.pdbx_strand_id
1 'polypeptide(L)'
;MNNPIKLLISGADMGSLIASCALHHDFHKSSRQEDRFQIYRIEKDTLTMEDVDACDLSGIRYAVNATLHDNEASFAFDEKCKEQGIIVIHAVNLGKAAFLAVEKPKGYPFSEVVKKGTDDFRCSLGKYISQYGMFWQMPVP
;
A
#
# COMPACT_ATOMS: atom_id res chain seq x y z
N MET A 1 -26.63 -4.40 -11.07
CA MET A 1 -25.95 -3.34 -10.33
C MET A 1 -24.62 -3.86 -9.86
N ASN A 2 -23.55 -3.25 -10.30
CA ASN A 2 -22.23 -3.61 -9.83
C ASN A 2 -21.95 -2.85 -8.53
N ASN A 3 -21.70 -3.59 -7.44
CA ASN A 3 -21.26 -3.01 -6.21
C ASN A 3 -19.89 -2.34 -6.42
N PRO A 4 -19.65 -1.15 -5.85
CA PRO A 4 -18.34 -0.52 -5.95
C PRO A 4 -17.26 -1.39 -5.33
N ILE A 5 -16.08 -1.38 -5.94
CA ILE A 5 -14.89 -2.01 -5.37
C ILE A 5 -14.39 -1.13 -4.24
N LYS A 6 -14.28 -1.70 -3.06
CA LYS A 6 -13.77 -0.97 -1.88
C LYS A 6 -12.27 -1.06 -1.81
N LEU A 7 -11.64 0.10 -1.75
CA LEU A 7 -10.19 0.27 -1.61
C LEU A 7 -9.88 0.96 -0.30
N LEU A 8 -8.83 0.51 0.36
CA LEU A 8 -8.28 1.18 1.53
C LEU A 8 -6.90 1.73 1.18
N ILE A 9 -6.66 2.99 1.43
CA ILE A 9 -5.35 3.64 1.23
C ILE A 9 -4.87 4.15 2.58
N SER A 10 -3.77 3.59 3.07
CA SER A 10 -3.10 4.05 4.28
C SER A 10 -1.86 4.87 3.94
N GLY A 11 -1.63 5.93 4.68
CA GLY A 11 -0.53 6.87 4.51
C GLY A 11 -1.02 8.32 4.56
N ALA A 12 -0.19 9.20 5.06
CA ALA A 12 -0.50 10.62 5.13
C ALA A 12 0.39 11.47 4.21
N ASP A 13 1.25 10.85 3.42
CA ASP A 13 2.14 11.56 2.52
C ASP A 13 1.39 12.11 1.30
N MET A 14 2.07 13.01 0.60
CA MET A 14 1.51 13.62 -0.60
C MET A 14 1.21 12.58 -1.69
N GLY A 15 2.02 11.52 -1.78
CA GLY A 15 1.81 10.45 -2.75
C GLY A 15 0.49 9.70 -2.55
N SER A 16 0.16 9.35 -1.30
CA SER A 16 -1.11 8.69 -0.99
C SER A 16 -2.31 9.60 -1.23
N LEU A 17 -2.17 10.90 -0.96
CA LEU A 17 -3.20 11.89 -1.27
C LEU A 17 -3.42 12.02 -2.76
N ILE A 18 -2.35 12.16 -3.54
CA ILE A 18 -2.41 12.27 -5.01
C ILE A 18 -3.04 11.00 -5.60
N ALA A 19 -2.64 9.82 -5.13
CA ALA A 19 -3.21 8.55 -5.59
C ALA A 19 -4.72 8.49 -5.34
N SER A 20 -5.17 8.91 -4.16
CA SER A 20 -6.60 8.97 -3.83
C SER A 20 -7.35 9.95 -4.73
N CYS A 21 -6.78 11.12 -4.96
CA CYS A 21 -7.37 12.14 -5.84
C CYS A 21 -7.42 11.67 -7.29
N ALA A 22 -6.36 11.03 -7.79
CA ALA A 22 -6.30 10.53 -9.16
C ALA A 22 -7.35 9.44 -9.40
N LEU A 23 -7.46 8.48 -8.50
CA LEU A 23 -8.48 7.43 -8.58
C LEU A 23 -9.89 8.03 -8.56
N HIS A 24 -10.13 9.00 -7.71
CA HIS A 24 -11.42 9.68 -7.64
C HIS A 24 -11.72 10.49 -8.90
N HIS A 25 -10.72 11.19 -9.43
CA HIS A 25 -10.87 12.04 -10.61
C HIS A 25 -11.09 11.25 -11.91
N ASP A 26 -10.35 10.16 -12.11
CA ASP A 26 -10.47 9.35 -13.33
C ASP A 26 -11.85 8.70 -13.44
N PHE A 27 -12.51 8.47 -12.33
CA PHE A 27 -13.88 7.94 -12.31
C PHE A 27 -14.94 8.97 -12.64
N HIS A 28 -14.70 10.23 -12.36
CA HIS A 28 -15.64 11.31 -12.71
C HIS A 28 -15.62 11.67 -14.20
N LYS A 29 -14.54 11.37 -14.92
CA LYS A 29 -14.46 11.62 -16.35
C LYS A 29 -15.23 10.64 -17.21
N SER A 30 -15.43 9.44 -16.75
CA SER A 30 -16.29 8.48 -17.46
C SER A 30 -17.73 8.65 -17.01
N SER A 31 -18.44 9.52 -17.68
CA SER A 31 -19.80 9.97 -17.37
C SER A 31 -20.88 8.88 -17.27
N ARG A 32 -20.52 7.62 -17.26
CA ARG A 32 -21.47 6.49 -17.22
C ARG A 32 -21.18 5.45 -16.13
N GLN A 33 -20.20 5.69 -15.27
CA GLN A 33 -19.86 4.74 -14.23
C GLN A 33 -19.68 5.46 -12.91
N GLU A 34 -20.81 5.78 -12.35
CA GLU A 34 -20.89 6.25 -10.99
C GLU A 34 -20.19 5.22 -10.10
N ASP A 35 -19.19 5.69 -9.38
CA ASP A 35 -18.60 5.02 -8.23
C ASP A 35 -18.15 3.56 -8.44
N ARG A 36 -17.25 3.31 -9.39
CA ARG A 36 -16.58 2.01 -9.49
C ARG A 36 -15.78 1.66 -8.24
N PHE A 37 -15.29 2.68 -7.56
CA PHE A 37 -14.45 2.51 -6.37
C PHE A 37 -14.98 3.36 -5.24
N GLN A 38 -15.01 2.76 -4.08
CA GLN A 38 -15.24 3.43 -2.82
C GLN A 38 -13.92 3.43 -2.07
N ILE A 39 -13.37 4.62 -1.80
CA ILE A 39 -12.03 4.78 -1.22
C ILE A 39 -12.18 5.13 0.24
N TYR A 40 -11.54 4.34 1.10
CA TYR A 40 -11.37 4.59 2.52
C TYR A 40 -9.93 4.96 2.77
N ARG A 41 -9.69 5.86 3.70
CA ARG A 41 -8.34 6.33 4.02
C ARG A 41 -8.01 6.20 5.49
N ILE A 42 -6.76 5.79 5.75
CA ILE A 42 -6.12 5.94 7.05
C ILE A 42 -5.00 6.96 6.84
N GLU A 43 -5.22 8.19 7.29
CA GLU A 43 -4.29 9.32 7.07
C GLU A 43 -3.20 9.34 8.13
N LYS A 44 -2.40 8.28 8.18
CA LYS A 44 -1.27 8.14 9.10
C LYS A 44 -0.08 7.53 8.38
N ASP A 45 1.10 8.09 8.60
CA ASP A 45 2.36 7.51 8.09
C ASP A 45 2.87 6.37 8.96
N THR A 46 2.58 6.43 10.25
CA THR A 46 2.94 5.40 11.22
C THR A 46 1.68 4.84 11.86
N LEU A 47 1.49 3.54 11.73
CA LEU A 47 0.36 2.84 12.36
C LEU A 47 0.71 2.41 13.78
N THR A 48 -0.31 2.35 14.63
CA THR A 48 -0.24 1.71 15.95
C THR A 48 -1.04 0.40 15.93
N MET A 49 -0.83 -0.47 16.90
CA MET A 49 -1.64 -1.68 17.01
C MET A 49 -3.12 -1.37 17.24
N GLU A 50 -3.41 -0.27 17.94
CA GLU A 50 -4.79 0.21 18.10
C GLU A 50 -5.44 0.57 16.76
N ASP A 51 -4.69 1.21 15.87
CA ASP A 51 -5.17 1.52 14.52
C ASP A 51 -5.49 0.23 13.73
N VAL A 52 -4.64 -0.78 13.86
CA VAL A 52 -4.83 -2.07 13.20
C VAL A 52 -6.07 -2.79 13.74
N ASP A 53 -6.23 -2.81 15.05
CA ASP A 53 -7.36 -3.46 15.71
C ASP A 53 -8.69 -2.76 15.39
N ALA A 54 -8.68 -1.44 15.35
CA ALA A 54 -9.86 -0.64 15.06
C ALA A 54 -10.25 -0.61 13.58
N CYS A 55 -9.37 -1.04 12.69
CA CYS A 55 -9.61 -0.97 11.25
C CYS A 55 -10.66 -2.00 10.83
N ASP A 56 -11.77 -1.52 10.27
CA ASP A 56 -12.77 -2.37 9.65
C ASP A 56 -12.40 -2.65 8.19
N LEU A 57 -12.03 -3.89 7.91
CA LEU A 57 -11.65 -4.36 6.58
C LEU A 57 -12.80 -5.04 5.83
N SER A 58 -14.02 -4.97 6.34
CA SER A 58 -15.19 -5.61 5.73
C SER A 58 -15.43 -5.13 4.30
N GLY A 59 -15.43 -6.05 3.36
CA GLY A 59 -15.68 -5.78 1.95
C GLY A 59 -14.54 -5.08 1.21
N ILE A 60 -13.44 -4.76 1.86
CA ILE A 60 -12.24 -4.23 1.21
C ILE A 60 -11.64 -5.30 0.30
N ARG A 61 -11.34 -4.94 -0.94
CA ARG A 61 -10.74 -5.85 -1.92
C ARG A 61 -9.25 -5.62 -2.10
N TYR A 62 -8.82 -4.36 -2.08
CA TYR A 62 -7.43 -3.96 -2.21
C TYR A 62 -7.07 -2.97 -1.11
N ALA A 63 -5.91 -3.12 -0.54
CA ALA A 63 -5.34 -2.16 0.38
C ALA A 63 -4.01 -1.64 -0.16
N VAL A 64 -3.89 -0.34 -0.33
CA VAL A 64 -2.62 0.32 -0.63
C VAL A 64 -1.99 0.71 0.69
N ASN A 65 -0.88 0.07 1.03
CA ASN A 65 -0.13 0.40 2.23
C ASN A 65 1.06 1.29 1.86
N ALA A 66 0.90 2.58 2.08
CA ALA A 66 1.94 3.59 1.91
C ALA A 66 2.50 4.10 3.25
N THR A 67 2.25 3.36 4.33
CA THR A 67 2.82 3.67 5.65
C THR A 67 4.26 3.21 5.75
N LEU A 68 4.98 3.75 6.72
CA LEU A 68 6.34 3.31 7.02
C LEU A 68 6.31 1.96 7.74
N HIS A 69 7.11 1.01 7.26
CA HIS A 69 7.28 -0.30 7.87
C HIS A 69 8.43 -0.29 8.90
N ASP A 70 8.42 0.70 9.76
CA ASP A 70 9.42 0.88 10.82
C ASP A 70 9.01 0.27 12.16
N ASN A 71 7.80 -0.25 12.24
CA ASN A 71 7.27 -0.88 13.45
C ASN A 71 6.44 -2.12 13.13
N GLU A 72 6.05 -2.86 14.17
CA GLU A 72 5.28 -4.09 14.04
C GLU A 72 3.85 -3.88 13.54
N ALA A 73 3.28 -2.72 13.78
CA ALA A 73 1.88 -2.46 13.45
C ALA A 73 1.65 -2.45 11.94
N SER A 74 2.58 -1.90 11.15
CA SER A 74 2.46 -1.91 9.69
C SER A 74 2.49 -3.33 9.11
N PHE A 75 3.34 -4.20 9.65
CA PHE A 75 3.35 -5.63 9.27
C PHE A 75 2.09 -6.36 9.74
N ALA A 76 1.62 -6.06 10.95
CA ALA A 76 0.38 -6.63 11.47
C ALA A 76 -0.84 -6.22 10.64
N PHE A 77 -0.84 -4.99 10.13
CA PHE A 77 -1.86 -4.52 9.18
C PHE A 77 -1.86 -5.35 7.89
N ASP A 78 -0.68 -5.59 7.32
CA ASP A 78 -0.54 -6.40 6.11
C ASP A 78 -1.08 -7.81 6.34
N GLU A 79 -0.70 -8.44 7.45
CA GLU A 79 -1.17 -9.79 7.80
C GLU A 79 -2.69 -9.83 8.03
N LYS A 80 -3.25 -8.84 8.72
CA LYS A 80 -4.70 -8.72 8.91
C LYS A 80 -5.43 -8.61 7.56
N CYS A 81 -4.90 -7.83 6.63
CA CYS A 81 -5.44 -7.74 5.28
C CYS A 81 -5.42 -9.09 4.56
N LYS A 82 -4.29 -9.79 4.62
CA LYS A 82 -4.10 -11.09 3.98
C LYS A 82 -5.04 -12.16 4.55
N GLU A 83 -5.25 -12.17 5.87
CA GLU A 83 -6.21 -13.06 6.54
C GLU A 83 -7.64 -12.85 6.04
N GLN A 84 -7.98 -11.63 5.64
CA GLN A 84 -9.28 -11.28 5.05
C GLN A 84 -9.34 -11.50 3.53
N GLY A 85 -8.30 -12.05 2.92
CA GLY A 85 -8.23 -12.27 1.48
C GLY A 85 -7.98 -11.01 0.67
N ILE A 86 -7.50 -9.95 1.29
CA ILE A 86 -7.23 -8.66 0.66
C ILE A 86 -5.84 -8.67 0.02
N ILE A 87 -5.75 -8.17 -1.21
CA ILE A 87 -4.47 -7.94 -1.87
C ILE A 87 -3.90 -6.63 -1.36
N VAL A 88 -2.67 -6.68 -0.84
CA VAL A 88 -1.95 -5.51 -0.34
C VAL A 88 -0.99 -5.01 -1.40
N ILE A 89 -1.05 -3.73 -1.69
CA ILE A 89 -0.14 -3.05 -2.61
C ILE A 89 0.73 -2.12 -1.77
N HIS A 90 2.02 -2.43 -1.70
CA HIS A 90 3.00 -1.60 -1.02
C HIS A 90 3.48 -0.50 -1.95
N ALA A 91 3.38 0.73 -1.52
CA ALA A 91 3.84 1.90 -2.25
C ALA A 91 4.84 2.67 -1.38
N VAL A 92 6.09 2.65 -1.78
CA VAL A 92 7.18 3.30 -1.05
C VAL A 92 7.78 4.42 -1.88
N ASN A 93 7.76 5.62 -1.33
CA ASN A 93 8.42 6.78 -1.91
C ASN A 93 9.90 6.80 -1.47
N LEU A 94 10.79 6.68 -2.44
CA LEU A 94 12.24 6.72 -2.23
C LEU A 94 12.87 8.04 -2.70
N GLY A 95 12.08 9.09 -2.85
CA GLY A 95 12.52 10.38 -3.36
C GLY A 95 12.43 10.47 -4.87
N LYS A 96 13.52 10.20 -5.58
CA LYS A 96 13.54 10.20 -7.06
C LYS A 96 13.04 8.88 -7.67
N ALA A 97 12.72 7.91 -6.86
CA ALA A 97 12.21 6.61 -7.27
C ALA A 97 11.03 6.20 -6.39
N ALA A 98 10.21 5.30 -6.89
CA ALA A 98 9.17 4.65 -6.12
C ALA A 98 9.34 3.14 -6.20
N PHE A 99 9.03 2.47 -5.12
CA PHE A 99 8.97 1.01 -5.09
C PHE A 99 7.52 0.58 -4.94
N LEU A 100 7.10 -0.33 -5.81
CA LEU A 100 5.78 -0.93 -5.76
C LEU A 100 5.91 -2.44 -5.63
N ALA A 101 5.19 -3.02 -4.70
CA ALA A 101 5.09 -4.46 -4.55
C ALA A 101 3.65 -4.88 -4.32
N VAL A 102 3.27 -6.01 -4.91
CA VAL A 102 1.94 -6.59 -4.72
C VAL A 102 2.08 -7.84 -3.87
N GLU A 103 1.43 -7.84 -2.74
CA GLU A 103 1.41 -8.96 -1.80
C GLU A 103 0.01 -9.60 -1.81
N LYS A 104 -0.07 -10.77 -2.42
CA LYS A 104 -1.29 -11.58 -2.42
C LYS A 104 -1.43 -12.33 -1.10
N PRO A 105 -2.65 -12.73 -0.69
CA PRO A 105 -2.86 -13.43 0.58
C PRO A 105 -1.98 -14.66 0.80
N LYS A 106 -1.64 -15.37 -0.27
CA LYS A 106 -0.73 -16.55 -0.23
C LYS A 106 0.58 -16.29 -0.97
N GLY A 107 0.89 -15.04 -1.24
CA GLY A 107 2.09 -14.64 -1.97
C GLY A 107 3.29 -14.46 -1.05
N TYR A 108 4.40 -14.05 -1.67
CA TYR A 108 5.63 -13.75 -0.95
C TYR A 108 5.43 -12.55 -0.02
N PRO A 109 5.72 -12.68 1.28
CA PRO A 109 5.43 -11.63 2.24
C PRO A 109 6.41 -10.47 2.14
N PHE A 110 5.90 -9.26 2.27
CA PHE A 110 6.72 -8.05 2.28
C PHE A 110 7.71 -8.01 3.45
N SER A 111 7.40 -8.68 4.54
CA SER A 111 8.29 -8.85 5.69
C SER A 111 9.60 -9.59 5.36
N GLU A 112 9.64 -10.34 4.27
CA GLU A 112 10.86 -10.96 3.77
C GLU A 112 11.70 -10.00 2.89
N VAL A 113 11.06 -9.01 2.31
CA VAL A 113 11.71 -7.93 1.55
C VAL A 113 12.34 -6.93 2.50
N VAL A 114 11.58 -6.55 3.52
CA VAL A 114 12.00 -5.61 4.56
C VAL A 114 12.03 -6.35 5.88
N LYS A 115 13.22 -6.72 6.34
CA LYS A 115 13.37 -7.50 7.55
C LYS A 115 12.84 -6.76 8.76
N LYS A 116 11.89 -7.40 9.42
CA LYS A 116 11.28 -6.94 10.66
C LYS A 116 12.33 -6.67 11.73
N GLY A 117 12.32 -5.48 12.31
CA GLY A 117 13.19 -5.12 13.43
C GLY A 117 14.62 -4.72 13.08
N THR A 118 14.93 -4.52 11.80
CA THR A 118 16.20 -3.91 11.40
C THR A 118 16.02 -2.41 11.19
N ASP A 119 17.13 -1.67 11.39
CA ASP A 119 17.23 -0.22 11.17
C ASP A 119 16.49 0.23 9.92
N ASP A 120 16.13 1.48 9.89
CA ASP A 120 15.47 2.18 8.80
C ASP A 120 15.02 1.30 7.61
N PHE A 121 13.73 1.08 7.51
CA PHE A 121 13.15 0.21 6.50
C PHE A 121 13.55 0.60 5.07
N ARG A 122 13.85 1.88 4.80
CA ARG A 122 14.32 2.35 3.50
C ARG A 122 15.71 1.81 3.18
N CYS A 123 16.59 1.74 4.16
CA CYS A 123 17.91 1.12 4.01
C CYS A 123 17.79 -0.39 3.77
N SER A 124 16.92 -1.05 4.51
CA SER A 124 16.63 -2.46 4.32
C SER A 124 16.08 -2.77 2.92
N LEU A 125 15.13 -1.95 2.47
CA LEU A 125 14.58 -2.02 1.12
C LEU A 125 15.64 -1.74 0.04
N GLY A 126 16.47 -0.73 0.25
CA GLY A 126 17.59 -0.41 -0.66
C GLY A 126 18.58 -1.55 -0.79
N LYS A 127 18.91 -2.21 0.30
CA LYS A 127 19.77 -3.43 0.29
C LYS A 127 19.12 -4.57 -0.50
N TYR A 128 17.84 -4.80 -0.27
CA TYR A 128 17.09 -5.82 -1.02
C TYR A 128 17.10 -5.54 -2.52
N ILE A 129 16.78 -4.31 -2.92
CA ILE A 129 16.78 -3.90 -4.32
C ILE A 129 18.17 -4.05 -4.94
N SER A 130 19.23 -3.68 -4.22
CA SER A 130 20.61 -3.83 -4.70
C SER A 130 21.01 -5.29 -4.91
N GLN A 131 20.50 -6.17 -4.07
CA GLN A 131 20.89 -7.58 -4.05
C GLN A 131 20.07 -8.43 -5.03
N TYR A 132 18.79 -8.13 -5.19
CA TYR A 132 17.85 -8.95 -5.95
C TYR A 132 17.14 -8.19 -7.07
N GLY A 133 17.24 -6.86 -7.06
CA GLY A 133 16.57 -6.02 -8.04
C GLY A 133 17.27 -6.10 -9.40
N MET A 134 16.54 -6.45 -10.42
CA MET A 134 16.96 -6.10 -11.76
C MET A 134 16.68 -4.61 -11.92
N PHE A 135 17.76 -3.82 -11.92
CA PHE A 135 17.65 -2.43 -12.30
C PHE A 135 17.28 -2.32 -13.77
N TRP A 136 16.01 -2.21 -14.03
CA TRP A 136 15.60 -1.64 -15.27
C TRP A 136 15.93 -0.16 -15.17
N GLN A 137 17.06 0.24 -15.72
CA GLN A 137 17.25 1.63 -16.03
C GLN A 137 16.21 1.99 -17.09
N MET A 138 15.08 2.45 -16.64
CA MET A 138 14.24 3.19 -17.55
C MET A 138 15.06 4.39 -18.01
N PRO A 139 15.25 4.60 -19.31
CA PRO A 139 15.85 5.83 -19.77
C PRO A 139 15.01 6.97 -19.19
N VAL A 140 15.66 7.78 -18.36
CA VAL A 140 15.05 9.01 -17.87
C VAL A 140 14.81 9.87 -19.10
N PRO A 141 13.57 10.26 -19.39
CA PRO A 141 13.30 11.20 -20.47
C PRO A 141 13.97 12.53 -20.22
#